data_83f86891d4564a7d8df4981cac7a3521
#
_entry.id   83f86891d4564a7d8df4981cac7a3521
#
_cell.length_a   1.000
_cell.length_b   1.000
_cell.length_c   1.000
_cell.angle_alpha   90.00
_cell.angle_beta   90.00
_cell.angle_gamma   90.00
#
_symmetry.space_group_name_H-M   'P 1'
#
loop_
_entity.id
_entity.type
_entity.pdbx_description
1 polymer ?
#
loop_
_entity_poly.entity_id
_entity_poly.type
_entity_poly.pdbx_seq_one_letter_code
_entity_poly.pdbx_strand_id
1 'polypeptide(L)'
;MKSRELDPLHADPIGFAKLDDRIQDIEPQGNLIQVDDTRLPYSEVHKKPNLIFNVTSYSDYLLRQFLERGGKIKTMTLHHPSELTALPEPVFINCTGYGARALWNDSSIIPVRGQIAWLIPQPEALCSMSFGNVYVVSRRDGIVVQWMGDDMGFGYNGTDETPDLAEAHRSVSVINGLYRSMGYTV
;
A
#
# COMPACT_ATOMS: atom_id res chain seq x y z
N MET A 1 13.56 -11.14 -15.51
CA MET A 1 13.83 -10.06 -14.53
C MET A 1 14.66 -10.68 -13.42
N LYS A 2 15.94 -10.31 -13.28
CA LYS A 2 16.72 -10.77 -12.13
C LYS A 2 16.00 -10.27 -10.87
N SER A 3 15.70 -11.16 -9.94
CA SER A 3 15.33 -10.77 -8.58
C SER A 3 16.37 -9.75 -8.14
N ARG A 4 15.92 -8.51 -7.86
CA ARG A 4 16.79 -7.49 -7.27
C ARG A 4 17.20 -8.07 -5.92
N GLU A 5 18.42 -8.51 -5.77
CA GLU A 5 19.01 -8.74 -4.45
C GLU A 5 18.86 -7.41 -3.73
N LEU A 6 18.13 -7.43 -2.62
CA LEU A 6 17.98 -6.26 -1.77
C LEU A 6 19.37 -5.90 -1.27
N ASP A 7 19.79 -4.67 -1.52
CA ASP A 7 21.01 -4.13 -0.93
C ASP A 7 20.88 -4.27 0.60
N PRO A 8 21.76 -5.03 1.26
CA PRO A 8 21.69 -5.26 2.69
C PRO A 8 21.67 -3.97 3.52
N LEU A 9 22.23 -2.89 2.98
CA LEU A 9 22.25 -1.57 3.62
C LEU A 9 20.86 -0.89 3.64
N HIS A 10 19.98 -1.22 2.71
CA HIS A 10 18.62 -0.65 2.64
C HIS A 10 17.56 -1.56 3.29
N ALA A 11 17.86 -2.83 3.49
CA ALA A 11 16.92 -3.76 4.12
C ALA A 11 16.85 -3.58 5.65
N ASP A 12 17.89 -3.06 6.28
CA ASP A 12 18.03 -3.04 7.73
C ASP A 12 17.36 -1.85 8.45
N PRO A 13 17.37 -0.60 7.94
CA PRO A 13 16.78 0.51 8.69
C PRO A 13 15.26 0.44 8.77
N ILE A 14 14.61 -0.22 7.86
CA ILE A 14 13.13 -0.24 7.76
C ILE A 14 12.54 -1.46 8.46
N GLY A 15 13.29 -2.56 8.58
CA GLY A 15 12.90 -3.75 9.35
C GLY A 15 11.74 -4.57 8.79
N PHE A 16 10.86 -4.00 7.96
CA PHE A 16 9.70 -4.74 7.46
C PHE A 16 10.03 -5.71 6.32
N ALA A 17 11.13 -5.50 5.63
CA ALA A 17 11.63 -6.47 4.65
C ALA A 17 11.96 -7.85 5.26
N LYS A 18 12.22 -7.89 6.57
CA LYS A 18 12.46 -9.14 7.32
C LYS A 18 11.18 -9.92 7.65
N LEU A 19 10.01 -9.37 7.34
CA LEU A 19 8.74 -10.06 7.55
C LEU A 19 8.49 -11.16 6.52
N ASP A 20 9.10 -11.08 5.35
CA ASP A 20 8.92 -12.06 4.27
C ASP A 20 9.19 -13.48 4.75
N ASP A 21 10.23 -13.69 5.55
CA ASP A 21 10.55 -15.01 6.13
C ASP A 21 9.48 -15.50 7.12
N ARG A 22 8.72 -14.60 7.73
CA ARG A 22 7.68 -14.94 8.72
C ARG A 22 6.32 -15.20 8.11
N ILE A 23 6.11 -14.77 6.87
CA ILE A 23 4.81 -14.86 6.20
C ILE A 23 4.83 -15.79 4.99
N GLN A 24 5.95 -16.44 4.70
CA GLN A 24 6.11 -17.34 3.55
C GLN A 24 5.08 -18.48 3.52
N ASP A 25 4.66 -18.95 4.67
CA ASP A 25 3.67 -20.02 4.82
C ASP A 25 2.24 -19.58 4.53
N ILE A 26 1.97 -18.27 4.65
CA ILE A 26 0.65 -17.67 4.39
C ILE A 26 0.61 -16.86 3.09
N GLU A 27 1.76 -16.52 2.51
CA GLU A 27 1.83 -15.83 1.23
C GLU A 27 1.59 -16.81 0.08
N PRO A 28 0.62 -16.52 -0.83
CA PRO A 28 0.41 -17.37 -2.00
C PRO A 28 1.66 -17.44 -2.86
N GLN A 29 2.13 -18.65 -3.11
CA GLN A 29 3.27 -18.87 -3.98
C GLN A 29 2.92 -18.54 -5.43
N GLY A 30 3.84 -17.91 -6.14
CA GLY A 30 3.70 -17.58 -7.55
C GLY A 30 4.45 -18.57 -8.43
N ASN A 31 4.07 -18.59 -9.70
CA ASN A 31 4.73 -19.37 -10.72
C ASN A 31 5.26 -18.49 -11.83
N LEU A 32 6.43 -18.84 -12.35
CA LEU A 32 6.93 -18.27 -13.59
C LEU A 32 6.17 -18.92 -14.74
N ILE A 33 5.57 -18.11 -15.59
CA ILE A 33 4.85 -18.57 -16.77
C ILE A 33 5.46 -17.98 -18.04
N GLN A 34 5.54 -18.78 -19.08
CA GLN A 34 5.87 -18.33 -20.42
C GLN A 34 4.69 -17.56 -21.00
N VAL A 35 4.96 -16.47 -21.67
CA VAL A 35 3.96 -15.62 -22.32
C VAL A 35 4.13 -15.73 -23.84
N ASP A 36 3.12 -16.29 -24.49
CA ASP A 36 3.10 -16.42 -25.95
C ASP A 36 2.61 -15.16 -26.66
N ASP A 37 2.23 -14.13 -25.91
CA ASP A 37 1.77 -12.86 -26.48
C ASP A 37 2.97 -11.99 -26.89
N THR A 38 3.25 -11.95 -28.18
CA THR A 38 4.37 -11.20 -28.78
C THR A 38 4.26 -9.68 -28.59
N ARG A 39 3.11 -9.18 -28.15
CA ARG A 39 2.93 -7.76 -27.82
C ARG A 39 3.55 -7.38 -26.48
N LEU A 40 3.71 -8.34 -25.57
CA LEU A 40 4.39 -8.10 -24.32
C LEU A 40 5.91 -7.99 -24.52
N PRO A 41 6.57 -7.05 -23.87
CA PRO A 41 8.03 -6.88 -23.97
C PRO A 41 8.82 -7.95 -23.19
N TYR A 42 8.14 -9.00 -22.71
CA TYR A 42 8.71 -10.07 -21.91
C TYR A 42 8.20 -11.43 -22.40
N SER A 43 9.09 -12.41 -22.43
CA SER A 43 8.73 -13.82 -22.70
C SER A 43 8.24 -14.56 -21.46
N GLU A 44 8.53 -14.02 -20.28
CA GLU A 44 8.19 -14.65 -19.00
C GLU A 44 7.61 -13.62 -18.04
N VAL A 45 6.59 -14.01 -17.27
CA VAL A 45 6.01 -13.21 -16.20
C VAL A 45 5.82 -14.07 -14.95
N HIS A 46 6.05 -13.46 -13.80
CA HIS A 46 5.73 -14.09 -12.53
C HIS A 46 4.26 -13.84 -12.19
N LYS A 47 3.48 -14.92 -12.12
CA LYS A 47 2.06 -14.87 -11.78
C LYS A 47 1.81 -15.44 -10.38
N LYS A 48 1.18 -14.66 -9.51
CA LYS A 48 0.75 -15.12 -8.18
C LYS A 48 -0.68 -14.68 -7.88
N PRO A 49 -1.43 -15.44 -7.08
CA PRO A 49 -2.70 -14.99 -6.55
C PRO A 49 -2.50 -13.73 -5.69
N ASN A 50 -3.46 -12.83 -5.73
CA ASN A 50 -3.46 -11.63 -4.90
C ASN A 50 -4.83 -11.44 -4.26
N LEU A 51 -4.85 -11.01 -3.00
CA LEU A 51 -6.08 -10.70 -2.28
C LEU A 51 -6.25 -9.19 -2.20
N ILE A 52 -7.27 -8.68 -2.85
CA ILE A 52 -7.59 -7.26 -2.88
C ILE A 52 -8.76 -6.99 -1.94
N PHE A 53 -8.51 -6.21 -0.90
CA PHE A 53 -9.55 -5.78 0.03
C PHE A 53 -10.22 -4.49 -0.45
N ASN A 54 -11.54 -4.46 -0.41
CA ASN A 54 -12.27 -3.21 -0.42
C ASN A 54 -12.24 -2.63 1.00
N VAL A 55 -11.21 -1.82 1.29
CA VAL A 55 -10.95 -1.27 2.63
C VAL A 55 -12.15 -0.45 3.12
N THR A 56 -12.75 0.36 2.25
CA THR A 56 -13.92 1.19 2.60
C THR A 56 -15.09 0.35 3.06
N SER A 57 -15.50 -0.64 2.26
CA SER A 57 -16.62 -1.53 2.62
C SER A 57 -16.35 -2.34 3.87
N TYR A 58 -15.10 -2.75 4.07
CA TYR A 58 -14.71 -3.52 5.26
C TYR A 58 -14.72 -2.64 6.52
N SER A 59 -14.20 -1.42 6.42
CA SER A 59 -14.24 -0.45 7.53
C SER A 59 -15.68 -0.09 7.92
N ASP A 60 -16.55 0.15 6.93
CA ASP A 60 -17.98 0.41 7.17
C ASP A 60 -18.67 -0.78 7.83
N TYR A 61 -18.33 -2.00 7.41
CA TYR A 61 -18.86 -3.21 8.04
C TYR A 61 -18.43 -3.32 9.50
N LEU A 62 -17.15 -3.13 9.79
CA LEU A 62 -16.62 -3.19 11.16
C LEU A 62 -17.23 -2.10 12.04
N LEU A 63 -17.36 -0.89 11.51
CA LEU A 63 -17.96 0.23 12.22
C LEU A 63 -19.42 -0.06 12.59
N ARG A 64 -20.22 -0.57 11.64
CA ARG A 64 -21.61 -0.95 11.90
C ARG A 64 -21.69 -2.04 12.96
N GLN A 65 -20.88 -3.10 12.87
CA GLN A 65 -20.85 -4.16 13.86
C GLN A 65 -20.49 -3.66 15.26
N PHE A 66 -19.57 -2.69 15.35
CA PHE A 66 -19.20 -2.05 16.61
C PHE A 66 -20.38 -1.29 17.23
N LEU A 67 -21.06 -0.47 16.43
CA LEU A 67 -22.21 0.33 16.89
C LEU A 67 -23.41 -0.55 17.27
N GLU A 68 -23.72 -1.58 16.49
CA GLU A 68 -24.79 -2.54 16.75
C GLU A 68 -24.59 -3.31 18.08
N ARG A 69 -23.32 -3.51 18.47
CA ARG A 69 -22.96 -4.10 19.77
C ARG A 69 -22.94 -3.11 20.93
N GLY A 70 -23.42 -1.88 20.70
CA GLY A 70 -23.49 -0.84 21.72
C GLY A 70 -22.22 0.00 21.85
N GLY A 71 -21.27 -0.14 20.93
CA GLY A 71 -20.09 0.70 20.86
C GLY A 71 -20.46 2.17 20.65
N LYS A 72 -19.67 3.07 21.21
CA LYS A 72 -19.85 4.52 21.09
C LYS A 72 -18.63 5.16 20.46
N ILE A 73 -18.85 6.17 19.66
CA ILE A 73 -17.80 6.95 19.01
C ILE A 73 -17.83 8.36 19.56
N LYS A 74 -16.65 8.85 19.90
CA LYS A 74 -16.44 10.24 20.32
C LYS A 74 -15.19 10.76 19.64
N THR A 75 -15.30 11.87 18.95
CA THR A 75 -14.14 12.58 18.41
C THR A 75 -13.48 13.38 19.52
N MET A 76 -12.18 13.19 19.72
CA MET A 76 -11.38 13.97 20.65
C MET A 76 -9.93 14.01 20.18
N THR A 77 -9.24 15.07 20.53
CA THR A 77 -7.80 15.23 20.33
C THR A 77 -7.11 15.05 21.66
N LEU A 78 -6.10 14.21 21.71
CA LEU A 78 -5.24 13.99 22.88
C LEU A 78 -3.88 14.64 22.62
N HIS A 79 -3.40 15.42 23.57
CA HIS A 79 -2.10 16.09 23.51
C HIS A 79 -1.08 15.47 24.47
N HIS A 80 -1.56 14.78 25.51
CA HIS A 80 -0.70 14.12 26.48
C HIS A 80 -1.34 12.83 27.02
N PRO A 81 -0.57 11.77 27.29
CA PRO A 81 -1.08 10.51 27.80
C PRO A 81 -1.88 10.61 29.10
N SER A 82 -1.56 11.60 29.96
CA SER A 82 -2.30 11.82 31.20
C SER A 82 -3.77 12.20 31.00
N GLU A 83 -4.16 12.69 29.82
CA GLU A 83 -5.56 12.98 29.51
C GLU A 83 -6.43 11.71 29.45
N LEU A 84 -5.81 10.55 29.18
CA LEU A 84 -6.48 9.26 29.25
C LEU A 84 -6.99 8.94 30.65
N THR A 85 -6.28 9.40 31.69
CA THR A 85 -6.69 9.16 33.09
C THR A 85 -7.98 9.86 33.48
N ALA A 86 -8.40 10.86 32.71
CA ALA A 86 -9.67 11.56 32.89
C ALA A 86 -10.87 10.83 32.25
N LEU A 87 -10.61 9.78 31.47
CA LEU A 87 -11.65 8.97 30.83
C LEU A 87 -12.13 7.88 31.81
N PRO A 88 -13.42 7.49 31.73
CA PRO A 88 -13.99 6.49 32.63
C PRO A 88 -13.56 5.06 32.31
N GLU A 89 -12.98 4.82 31.13
CA GLU A 89 -12.60 3.49 30.66
C GLU A 89 -11.32 3.02 31.38
N PRO A 90 -11.29 1.78 31.91
CA PRO A 90 -10.12 1.25 32.61
C PRO A 90 -9.03 0.68 31.69
N VAL A 91 -9.33 0.46 30.41
CA VAL A 91 -8.42 -0.12 29.43
C VAL A 91 -8.43 0.72 28.16
N PHE A 92 -7.25 1.04 27.65
CA PHE A 92 -7.06 1.81 26.41
C PHE A 92 -6.23 1.00 25.42
N ILE A 93 -6.68 1.03 24.17
CA ILE A 93 -5.92 0.49 23.03
C ILE A 93 -5.51 1.66 22.15
N ASN A 94 -4.21 1.92 22.07
CA ASN A 94 -3.67 3.01 21.26
C ASN A 94 -3.59 2.60 19.79
N CYS A 95 -4.46 3.18 18.96
CA CYS A 95 -4.48 3.01 17.51
C CYS A 95 -4.38 4.37 16.78
N THR A 96 -3.63 5.33 17.33
CA THR A 96 -3.56 6.71 16.83
C THR A 96 -2.60 6.88 15.65
N GLY A 97 -2.06 5.79 15.09
CA GLY A 97 -1.14 5.85 13.95
C GLY A 97 0.07 6.73 14.25
N TYR A 98 0.42 7.66 13.35
CA TYR A 98 1.53 8.59 13.58
C TYR A 98 1.33 9.53 14.77
N GLY A 99 0.08 9.78 15.17
CA GLY A 99 -0.22 10.57 16.36
C GLY A 99 0.38 9.96 17.62
N ALA A 100 0.59 8.64 17.66
CA ALA A 100 1.24 7.99 18.79
C ALA A 100 2.68 8.48 19.00
N ARG A 101 3.41 8.84 17.93
CA ARG A 101 4.77 9.40 18.05
C ARG A 101 4.79 10.65 18.92
N ALA A 102 3.90 11.59 18.64
CA ALA A 102 3.82 12.84 19.42
C ALA A 102 3.21 12.60 20.80
N LEU A 103 2.12 11.83 20.89
CA LEU A 103 1.39 11.56 22.11
C LEU A 103 2.25 10.86 23.18
N TRP A 104 3.07 9.90 22.78
CA TRP A 104 3.91 9.09 23.69
C TRP A 104 5.39 9.46 23.66
N ASN A 105 5.77 10.50 22.91
CA ASN A 105 7.17 10.84 22.64
C ASN A 105 8.00 9.63 22.16
N ASP A 106 7.39 8.83 21.28
CA ASP A 106 7.97 7.59 20.76
C ASP A 106 8.63 7.84 19.39
N SER A 107 9.94 8.07 19.41
CA SER A 107 10.73 8.32 18.21
C SER A 107 10.93 7.07 17.33
N SER A 108 10.57 5.88 17.82
CA SER A 108 10.65 4.64 17.02
C SER A 108 9.57 4.56 15.95
N ILE A 109 8.50 5.34 16.07
CA ILE A 109 7.45 5.43 15.06
C ILE A 109 7.93 6.36 13.96
N ILE A 110 8.23 5.79 12.80
CA ILE A 110 8.74 6.52 11.64
C ILE A 110 7.67 6.56 10.56
N PRO A 111 7.33 7.75 10.02
CA PRO A 111 6.38 7.84 8.93
C PRO A 111 6.98 7.27 7.64
N VAL A 112 6.15 6.60 6.85
CA VAL A 112 6.51 6.17 5.51
C VAL A 112 5.44 6.71 4.56
N ARG A 113 5.83 7.67 3.74
CA ARG A 113 4.93 8.28 2.76
C ARG A 113 4.68 7.33 1.60
N GLY A 114 3.43 7.18 1.22
CA GLY A 114 3.01 6.54 -0.02
C GLY A 114 1.95 7.38 -0.71
N GLN A 115 2.03 7.49 -2.03
CA GLN A 115 1.04 8.17 -2.85
C GLN A 115 0.48 7.23 -3.90
N ILE A 116 -0.80 7.37 -4.19
CA ILE A 116 -1.48 6.66 -5.26
C ILE A 116 -2.15 7.64 -6.22
N ALA A 117 -2.10 7.34 -7.51
CA ALA A 117 -2.99 7.91 -8.50
C ALA A 117 -4.23 7.00 -8.58
N TRP A 118 -5.41 7.61 -8.44
CA TRP A 118 -6.68 6.90 -8.50
C TRP A 118 -7.35 7.19 -9.83
N LEU A 119 -7.46 6.18 -10.69
CA LEU A 119 -8.08 6.28 -11.99
C LEU A 119 -9.53 5.78 -11.93
N ILE A 120 -10.34 6.17 -12.92
CA ILE A 120 -11.71 5.70 -13.06
C ILE A 120 -11.76 4.17 -13.20
N PRO A 121 -12.85 3.51 -12.75
CA PRO A 121 -13.01 2.07 -12.90
C PRO A 121 -12.98 1.66 -14.37
N GLN A 122 -12.28 0.58 -14.67
CA GLN A 122 -12.27 -0.08 -15.98
C GLN A 122 -12.59 -1.55 -15.76
N PRO A 123 -13.83 -1.99 -16.05
CA PRO A 123 -14.29 -3.34 -15.78
C PRO A 123 -13.46 -4.43 -16.48
N GLU A 124 -12.82 -4.09 -17.60
CA GLU A 124 -11.97 -4.98 -18.38
C GLU A 124 -10.60 -5.22 -17.74
N ALA A 125 -10.15 -4.32 -16.89
CA ALA A 125 -8.87 -4.42 -16.18
C ALA A 125 -9.04 -5.33 -14.96
N LEU A 126 -8.85 -6.63 -15.13
CA LEU A 126 -9.11 -7.65 -14.10
C LEU A 126 -7.86 -8.13 -13.34
N CYS A 127 -6.72 -7.49 -13.53
CA CYS A 127 -5.47 -7.92 -12.91
C CYS A 127 -4.77 -6.79 -12.17
N SER A 128 -3.98 -7.18 -11.17
CA SER A 128 -2.94 -6.33 -10.62
C SER A 128 -1.62 -6.66 -11.29
N MET A 129 -0.74 -5.67 -11.45
CA MET A 129 0.57 -5.89 -12.05
C MET A 129 1.64 -5.02 -11.42
N SER A 130 2.88 -5.48 -11.48
CA SER A 130 4.07 -4.68 -11.25
C SER A 130 4.83 -4.56 -12.57
N PHE A 131 5.15 -3.35 -12.98
CA PHE A 131 5.92 -3.06 -14.18
C PHE A 131 6.89 -1.91 -13.93
N GLY A 132 8.18 -2.15 -14.13
CA GLY A 132 9.20 -1.21 -13.69
C GLY A 132 9.05 -0.96 -12.18
N ASN A 133 9.03 0.31 -11.79
CA ASN A 133 8.84 0.72 -10.41
C ASN A 133 7.37 1.13 -10.12
N VAL A 134 6.43 0.62 -10.89
CA VAL A 134 5.00 0.95 -10.73
C VAL A 134 4.22 -0.29 -10.34
N TYR A 135 3.37 -0.15 -9.33
CA TYR A 135 2.39 -1.16 -8.95
C TYR A 135 0.98 -0.69 -9.32
N VAL A 136 0.24 -1.56 -9.98
CA VAL A 136 -1.14 -1.30 -10.40
C VAL A 136 -2.07 -2.30 -9.75
N VAL A 137 -3.16 -1.81 -9.17
CA VAL A 137 -4.22 -2.64 -8.58
C VAL A 137 -5.55 -2.25 -9.20
N SER A 138 -6.12 -3.16 -9.98
CA SER A 138 -7.47 -3.00 -10.51
C SER A 138 -8.50 -3.40 -9.46
N ARG A 139 -9.38 -2.47 -9.15
CA ARG A 139 -10.46 -2.63 -8.18
C ARG A 139 -11.81 -2.28 -8.84
N ARG A 140 -12.89 -2.69 -8.22
CA ARG A 140 -14.24 -2.35 -8.72
C ARG A 140 -14.57 -0.86 -8.65
N ASP A 141 -13.95 -0.15 -7.72
CA ASP A 141 -14.15 1.27 -7.44
C ASP A 141 -13.10 2.19 -8.10
N GLY A 142 -12.14 1.63 -8.81
CA GLY A 142 -11.10 2.37 -9.53
C GLY A 142 -9.84 1.58 -9.72
N ILE A 143 -8.89 2.16 -10.45
CA ILE A 143 -7.56 1.58 -10.62
C ILE A 143 -6.57 2.41 -9.81
N VAL A 144 -5.88 1.77 -8.91
CA VAL A 144 -4.78 2.35 -8.15
C VAL A 144 -3.48 2.18 -8.91
N VAL A 145 -2.76 3.26 -9.13
CA VAL A 145 -1.42 3.26 -9.71
C VAL A 145 -0.48 3.93 -8.72
N GLN A 146 0.55 3.21 -8.31
CA GLN A 146 1.49 3.66 -7.30
C GLN A 146 2.92 3.59 -7.80
N TRP A 147 3.68 4.66 -7.61
CA TRP A 147 5.13 4.64 -7.74
C TRP A 147 5.75 3.98 -6.51
N MET A 148 6.56 2.95 -6.72
CA MET A 148 7.19 2.19 -5.65
C MET A 148 8.59 2.70 -5.30
N GLY A 149 9.01 3.80 -5.93
CA GLY A 149 10.34 4.36 -5.75
C GLY A 149 11.42 3.64 -6.53
N ASP A 150 12.62 4.18 -6.43
CA ASP A 150 13.81 3.61 -7.06
C ASP A 150 14.53 2.61 -6.12
N ASP A 151 14.18 2.64 -4.85
CA ASP A 151 14.70 1.75 -3.81
C ASP A 151 13.64 1.44 -2.73
N MET A 152 13.97 0.52 -1.82
CA MET A 152 13.10 0.12 -0.71
C MET A 152 12.91 1.20 0.37
N GLY A 153 13.73 2.25 0.34
CA GLY A 153 13.64 3.38 1.26
C GLY A 153 12.70 4.48 0.79
N PHE A 154 12.06 4.32 -0.37
CA PHE A 154 11.18 5.36 -0.92
C PHE A 154 10.05 5.71 0.05
N GLY A 155 9.93 7.01 0.34
CA GLY A 155 8.94 7.54 1.30
C GLY A 155 9.34 7.42 2.78
N TYR A 156 10.44 6.74 3.10
CA TYR A 156 10.90 6.58 4.48
C TYR A 156 11.20 7.95 5.13
N ASN A 157 10.69 8.14 6.34
CA ASN A 157 10.74 9.39 7.10
C ASN A 157 10.13 10.60 6.36
N GLY A 158 9.27 10.33 5.37
CA GLY A 158 8.53 11.36 4.64
C GLY A 158 7.32 11.83 5.43
N THR A 159 7.29 13.13 5.76
CA THR A 159 6.20 13.76 6.52
C THR A 159 5.35 14.69 5.67
N ASP A 160 5.75 14.95 4.42
CA ASP A 160 4.99 15.80 3.51
C ASP A 160 3.82 15.01 2.93
N GLU A 161 2.60 15.43 3.25
CA GLU A 161 1.34 14.84 2.77
C GLU A 161 0.80 15.59 1.54
N THR A 162 1.53 16.57 1.03
CA THR A 162 1.14 17.31 -0.19
C THR A 162 1.13 16.37 -1.39
N PRO A 163 0.04 16.31 -2.18
CA PRO A 163 -0.01 15.50 -3.39
C PRO A 163 1.05 15.93 -4.41
N ASP A 164 1.88 14.98 -4.84
CA ASP A 164 2.86 15.17 -5.92
C ASP A 164 2.25 14.72 -7.25
N LEU A 165 1.73 15.70 -8.00
CA LEU A 165 1.13 15.44 -9.32
C LEU A 165 2.17 14.95 -10.34
N ALA A 166 3.43 15.33 -10.23
CA ALA A 166 4.47 14.88 -11.13
C ALA A 166 4.76 13.38 -10.94
N GLU A 167 4.80 12.92 -9.69
CA GLU A 167 4.92 11.49 -9.35
C GLU A 167 3.72 10.70 -9.87
N ALA A 168 2.49 11.20 -9.67
CA ALA A 168 1.28 10.57 -10.17
C ALA A 168 1.27 10.45 -11.70
N HIS A 169 1.60 11.51 -12.41
CA HIS A 169 1.69 11.51 -13.86
C HIS A 169 2.80 10.58 -14.38
N ARG A 170 3.95 10.55 -13.72
CA ARG A 170 5.05 9.64 -14.06
C ARG A 170 4.62 8.18 -13.96
N SER A 171 4.00 7.79 -12.88
CA SER A 171 3.54 6.42 -12.66
C SER A 171 2.51 5.98 -13.71
N VAL A 172 1.52 6.82 -14.00
CA VAL A 172 0.53 6.55 -15.06
C VAL A 172 1.19 6.48 -16.43
N SER A 173 2.16 7.35 -16.72
CA SER A 173 2.88 7.38 -18.01
C SER A 173 3.68 6.10 -18.27
N VAL A 174 4.26 5.48 -17.23
CA VAL A 174 4.98 4.20 -17.35
C VAL A 174 4.02 3.10 -17.81
N ILE A 175 2.83 3.03 -17.23
CA ILE A 175 1.82 2.04 -17.60
C ILE A 175 1.25 2.31 -18.99
N ASN A 176 0.97 3.56 -19.32
CA ASN A 176 0.55 3.95 -20.67
C ASN A 176 1.61 3.57 -21.72
N GLY A 177 2.89 3.74 -21.41
CA GLY A 177 4.00 3.32 -22.28
C GLY A 177 3.97 1.81 -22.53
N LEU A 178 3.72 0.99 -21.51
CA LEU A 178 3.56 -0.45 -21.67
C LEU A 178 2.40 -0.79 -22.61
N TYR A 179 1.20 -0.25 -22.36
CA TYR A 179 0.02 -0.53 -23.19
C TYR A 179 0.21 -0.07 -24.65
N ARG A 180 0.84 1.09 -24.88
CA ARG A 180 1.19 1.54 -26.24
C ARG A 180 2.17 0.60 -26.94
N SER A 181 3.17 0.08 -26.24
CA SER A 181 4.10 -0.89 -26.82
C SER A 181 3.40 -2.19 -27.21
N MET A 182 2.27 -2.51 -26.58
CA MET A 182 1.41 -3.65 -26.90
C MET A 182 0.40 -3.35 -28.03
N GLY A 183 0.42 -2.12 -28.61
CA GLY A 183 -0.46 -1.70 -29.69
C GLY A 183 -1.83 -1.18 -29.24
N TYR A 184 -2.03 -0.91 -27.96
CA TYR A 184 -3.27 -0.27 -27.47
C TYR A 184 -3.22 1.25 -27.65
N THR A 185 -4.38 1.82 -27.96
CA THR A 185 -4.57 3.28 -27.93
C THR A 185 -4.95 3.69 -26.51
N VAL A 186 -4.11 4.49 -25.87
CA VAL A 186 -4.28 4.94 -24.48
C VAL A 186 -4.22 6.47 -24.43
#